data_19a78f0c710309d7e0b76ab8c717a4fc
#
_entry.id   19a78f0c710309d7e0b76ab8c717a4fc
#
_cell.length_a   1.000
_cell.length_b   1.000
_cell.length_c   1.000
_cell.angle_alpha   90.00
_cell.angle_beta   90.00
_cell.angle_gamma   90.00
#
_symmetry.space_group_name_H-M   'P 1'
#
loop_
_entity.id
_entity.type
_entity.pdbx_description
1 polymer ?
#
loop_
_entity_poly.entity_id
_entity_poly.type
_entity_poly.pdbx_seq_one_letter_code
_entity_poly.pdbx_strand_id
1 'polypeptide(L)'
;MPAVALGKGIMALPRMLSSQGYVSAGFSASGMVNHQILGLQAEFDHFDASVQCTRDDCAALINTRVLEWLSVEPRDRWFCYVHYMDVHHPYEAPEEYAARFRRGSTELPRTDHLWMKRVREEGLTSEQLTHLVDMYDAEIAYLDDQIGLLLGELARTGMRKDLLVVVASDHGDELYEHGGVSHGHTLYEELTRCPLVFAWPNRVPARGVVECRVANVDIVPTVLDLVGVDPPEGLSGATLIPYFTGECRERPAYSEMKGNAVRKGRWKLWEQPRSPSRLFDLEADPTEQTNLAEVEPDTLRSLQLLLTAWHRGLVPPPKRPPPGAAPTLDSATVDMMRTLGYIE
;
A
#
# COMPACT_ATOMS: atom_id res chain seq x y z
N MET A 1 -14.09 7.67 -0.85
CA MET A 1 -13.88 8.58 -2.01
C MET A 1 -14.46 7.90 -3.23
N PRO A 2 -14.99 8.61 -4.25
CA PRO A 2 -15.35 7.92 -5.49
C PRO A 2 -14.08 7.44 -6.18
N ALA A 3 -14.05 6.18 -6.59
CA ALA A 3 -12.98 5.63 -7.39
C ALA A 3 -12.84 6.44 -8.69
N VAL A 4 -11.62 6.86 -9.01
CA VAL A 4 -11.31 7.60 -10.24
C VAL A 4 -10.62 6.62 -11.17
N ALA A 5 -11.20 6.41 -12.37
CA ALA A 5 -10.58 5.58 -13.40
C ALA A 5 -9.18 6.12 -13.78
N LEU A 6 -8.28 5.24 -14.16
CA LEU A 6 -7.01 5.63 -14.79
C LEU A 6 -7.32 6.59 -15.95
N GLY A 7 -6.75 7.79 -15.88
CA GLY A 7 -6.97 8.82 -16.90
C GLY A 7 -6.48 8.34 -18.27
N LYS A 8 -7.18 8.73 -19.34
CA LYS A 8 -6.71 8.47 -20.71
C LYS A 8 -5.30 9.05 -20.87
N GLY A 9 -4.34 8.20 -21.21
CA GLY A 9 -2.92 8.58 -21.38
C GLY A 9 -2.03 8.27 -20.19
N ILE A 10 -2.56 7.78 -19.05
CA ILE A 10 -1.74 7.20 -17.99
C ILE A 10 -1.43 5.76 -18.38
N MET A 11 -0.15 5.46 -18.51
CA MET A 11 0.33 4.11 -18.80
C MET A 11 0.79 3.46 -17.49
N ALA A 12 0.21 2.31 -17.14
CA ALA A 12 0.63 1.55 -15.98
C ALA A 12 1.87 0.69 -16.28
N LEU A 13 2.59 0.29 -15.25
CA LEU A 13 3.82 -0.51 -15.36
C LEU A 13 3.67 -1.75 -16.26
N PRO A 14 2.58 -2.55 -16.21
CA PRO A 14 2.40 -3.70 -17.11
C PRO A 14 2.51 -3.30 -18.59
N ARG A 15 1.87 -2.21 -18.98
CA ARG A 15 1.92 -1.70 -20.37
C ARG A 15 3.29 -1.19 -20.77
N MET A 16 4.02 -0.56 -19.86
CA MET A 16 5.39 -0.12 -20.12
C MET A 16 6.29 -1.34 -20.38
N LEU A 17 6.14 -2.40 -19.62
CA LEU A 17 6.91 -3.64 -19.73
C LEU A 17 6.54 -4.46 -20.97
N SER A 18 5.27 -4.42 -21.42
CA SER A 18 4.82 -5.19 -22.59
C SER A 18 5.57 -4.80 -23.87
N SER A 19 6.02 -3.54 -24.00
CA SER A 19 6.84 -3.06 -25.12
C SER A 19 8.21 -3.78 -25.20
N GLN A 20 8.63 -4.40 -24.11
CA GLN A 20 9.88 -5.17 -23.99
C GLN A 20 9.66 -6.70 -24.00
N GLY A 21 8.47 -7.13 -24.40
CA GLY A 21 8.11 -8.54 -24.51
C GLY A 21 7.76 -9.23 -23.19
N TYR A 22 7.50 -8.46 -22.13
CA TYR A 22 6.94 -9.02 -20.91
C TYR A 22 5.47 -9.35 -21.11
N VAL A 23 5.04 -10.51 -20.62
CA VAL A 23 3.64 -10.85 -20.46
C VAL A 23 3.25 -10.57 -19.02
N SER A 24 2.13 -9.88 -18.83
CA SER A 24 1.72 -9.35 -17.53
C SER A 24 0.50 -10.06 -16.98
N ALA A 25 0.53 -10.37 -15.67
CA ALA A 25 -0.62 -10.85 -14.93
C ALA A 25 -0.84 -10.05 -13.66
N GLY A 26 -2.11 -9.83 -13.31
CA GLY A 26 -2.54 -9.25 -12.05
C GLY A 26 -3.47 -10.22 -11.30
N PHE A 27 -3.23 -10.37 -10.02
CA PHE A 27 -4.05 -11.17 -9.10
C PHE A 27 -4.42 -10.30 -7.92
N SER A 28 -5.70 -10.13 -7.67
CA SER A 28 -6.16 -9.27 -6.59
C SER A 28 -7.40 -9.82 -5.92
N ALA A 29 -7.41 -9.76 -4.60
CA ALA A 29 -8.57 -10.05 -3.77
C ALA A 29 -9.34 -8.79 -3.36
N SER A 30 -8.87 -7.60 -3.76
CA SER A 30 -9.51 -6.34 -3.40
C SER A 30 -10.69 -6.00 -4.32
N GLY A 31 -11.87 -5.85 -3.73
CA GLY A 31 -13.04 -5.38 -4.48
C GLY A 31 -12.86 -4.00 -5.13
N MET A 32 -12.08 -3.13 -4.52
CA MET A 32 -11.75 -1.81 -5.08
C MET A 32 -10.88 -1.94 -6.33
N VAL A 33 -9.79 -2.71 -6.25
CA VAL A 33 -8.85 -2.92 -7.36
C VAL A 33 -9.51 -3.72 -8.48
N ASN A 34 -10.37 -4.68 -8.12
CA ASN A 34 -11.09 -5.54 -9.06
C ASN A 34 -12.19 -4.80 -9.81
N HIS A 35 -12.55 -3.60 -9.37
CA HIS A 35 -13.66 -2.88 -10.01
C HIS A 35 -13.24 -2.30 -11.37
N GLN A 36 -14.02 -2.58 -12.41
CA GLN A 36 -13.80 -2.12 -13.79
C GLN A 36 -13.67 -0.58 -13.91
N ILE A 37 -14.21 0.17 -12.94
CA ILE A 37 -14.14 1.65 -12.92
C ILE A 37 -12.68 2.13 -12.87
N LEU A 38 -11.77 1.42 -12.19
CA LEU A 38 -10.37 1.83 -12.12
C LEU A 38 -9.63 1.60 -13.44
N GLY A 39 -10.13 0.71 -14.30
CA GLY A 39 -9.51 0.39 -15.58
C GLY A 39 -8.17 -0.35 -15.45
N LEU A 40 -7.74 -0.72 -14.25
CA LEU A 40 -6.44 -1.36 -14.01
C LEU A 40 -6.37 -2.73 -14.68
N GLN A 41 -7.48 -3.48 -14.71
CA GLN A 41 -7.56 -4.80 -15.37
C GLN A 41 -7.15 -4.75 -16.84
N ALA A 42 -7.52 -3.67 -17.56
CA ALA A 42 -7.19 -3.49 -18.96
C ALA A 42 -5.69 -3.24 -19.24
N GLU A 43 -4.92 -2.97 -18.20
CA GLU A 43 -3.49 -2.74 -18.30
C GLU A 43 -2.66 -4.04 -18.31
N PHE A 44 -3.27 -5.18 -17.95
CA PHE A 44 -2.64 -6.49 -17.91
C PHE A 44 -3.08 -7.36 -19.09
N ASP A 45 -2.21 -8.30 -19.48
CA ASP A 45 -2.58 -9.35 -20.47
C ASP A 45 -3.51 -10.39 -19.85
N HIS A 46 -3.34 -10.66 -18.54
CA HIS A 46 -4.22 -11.50 -17.73
C HIS A 46 -4.53 -10.77 -16.41
N PHE A 47 -5.79 -10.79 -15.97
CA PHE A 47 -6.17 -10.27 -14.65
C PHE A 47 -7.18 -11.18 -13.98
N ASP A 48 -6.83 -11.74 -12.82
CA ASP A 48 -7.70 -12.60 -12.02
C ASP A 48 -8.22 -11.82 -10.79
N ALA A 49 -9.51 -11.60 -10.77
CA ALA A 49 -10.28 -10.99 -9.70
C ALA A 49 -11.24 -12.00 -9.04
N SER A 50 -11.02 -13.31 -9.24
CA SER A 50 -11.95 -14.36 -8.79
C SER A 50 -11.84 -14.66 -7.30
N VAL A 51 -10.71 -14.32 -6.68
CA VAL A 51 -10.52 -14.51 -5.23
C VAL A 51 -11.27 -13.40 -4.48
N GLN A 52 -12.18 -13.81 -3.62
CA GLN A 52 -12.90 -12.92 -2.72
C GLN A 52 -12.45 -13.19 -1.29
N CYS A 53 -11.89 -12.21 -0.63
CA CYS A 53 -11.49 -12.29 0.76
C CYS A 53 -12.71 -12.30 1.68
N THR A 54 -13.28 -13.46 1.88
CA THR A 54 -14.35 -13.71 2.85
C THR A 54 -13.92 -14.64 3.98
N ARG A 55 -12.64 -15.05 3.97
CA ARG A 55 -12.05 -16.05 4.87
C ARG A 55 -10.62 -15.70 5.21
N ASP A 56 -10.10 -16.40 6.19
CA ASP A 56 -8.75 -16.35 6.74
C ASP A 56 -7.66 -17.05 5.90
N ASP A 57 -7.93 -17.38 4.63
CA ASP A 57 -7.02 -18.10 3.73
C ASP A 57 -6.76 -17.41 2.40
N CYS A 58 -6.98 -16.10 2.34
CA CYS A 58 -6.98 -15.32 1.11
C CYS A 58 -5.64 -15.34 0.38
N ALA A 59 -4.53 -15.14 1.08
CA ALA A 59 -3.20 -15.16 0.50
C ALA A 59 -2.84 -16.54 -0.09
N ALA A 60 -3.24 -17.64 0.55
CA ALA A 60 -3.03 -18.99 0.03
C ALA A 60 -3.79 -19.22 -1.30
N LEU A 61 -5.02 -18.70 -1.40
CA LEU A 61 -5.82 -18.78 -2.63
C LEU A 61 -5.19 -17.96 -3.76
N ILE A 62 -4.74 -16.73 -3.47
CA ILE A 62 -4.01 -15.89 -4.44
C ILE A 62 -2.75 -16.61 -4.93
N ASN A 63 -1.94 -17.17 -4.02
CA ASN A 63 -0.74 -17.92 -4.36
C ASN A 63 -1.05 -19.10 -5.31
N THR A 64 -2.14 -19.82 -5.06
CA THR A 64 -2.59 -20.92 -5.92
C THR A 64 -2.86 -20.41 -7.34
N ARG A 65 -3.56 -19.29 -7.50
CA ARG A 65 -3.85 -18.69 -8.82
C ARG A 65 -2.60 -18.23 -9.54
N VAL A 66 -1.66 -17.62 -8.82
CA VAL A 66 -0.37 -17.21 -9.37
C VAL A 66 0.40 -18.41 -9.91
N LEU A 67 0.49 -19.49 -9.11
CA LEU A 67 1.22 -20.71 -9.49
C LEU A 67 0.53 -21.46 -10.64
N GLU A 68 -0.80 -21.52 -10.67
CA GLU A 68 -1.57 -22.06 -11.80
C GLU A 68 -1.22 -21.30 -13.09
N TRP A 69 -1.27 -19.99 -13.10
CA TRP A 69 -0.93 -19.16 -14.26
C TRP A 69 0.50 -19.39 -14.73
N LEU A 70 1.47 -19.44 -13.82
CA LEU A 70 2.87 -19.70 -14.15
C LEU A 70 3.12 -21.11 -14.67
N SER A 71 2.26 -22.11 -14.35
CA SER A 71 2.41 -23.48 -14.79
C SER A 71 1.94 -23.75 -16.22
N VAL A 72 1.01 -22.96 -16.74
CA VAL A 72 0.36 -23.21 -18.04
C VAL A 72 1.25 -22.84 -19.21
N GLU A 73 2.02 -21.77 -19.13
CA GLU A 73 2.95 -21.35 -20.18
C GLU A 73 4.22 -20.75 -19.56
N PRO A 74 5.34 -21.49 -19.53
CA PRO A 74 6.61 -20.94 -19.12
C PRO A 74 7.02 -19.83 -20.10
N ARG A 75 7.25 -18.64 -19.61
CA ARG A 75 7.61 -17.46 -20.40
C ARG A 75 8.97 -16.94 -19.97
N ASP A 76 9.77 -16.53 -20.92
CA ASP A 76 11.11 -16.00 -20.64
C ASP A 76 11.06 -14.67 -19.87
N ARG A 77 10.00 -13.85 -20.14
CA ARG A 77 9.78 -12.56 -19.50
C ARG A 77 8.34 -12.43 -19.06
N TRP A 78 8.14 -12.24 -17.77
CA TRP A 78 6.82 -12.03 -17.19
C TRP A 78 6.86 -10.97 -16.08
N PHE A 79 5.73 -10.32 -15.88
CA PHE A 79 5.47 -9.40 -14.78
C PHE A 79 4.22 -9.90 -14.05
N CYS A 80 4.29 -10.04 -12.73
CA CYS A 80 3.17 -10.44 -11.91
C CYS A 80 2.93 -9.42 -10.81
N TYR A 81 1.71 -8.88 -10.77
CA TYR A 81 1.22 -8.05 -9.67
C TYR A 81 0.35 -8.91 -8.77
N VAL A 82 0.71 -9.04 -7.51
CA VAL A 82 -0.01 -9.83 -6.51
C VAL A 82 -0.48 -8.89 -5.42
N HIS A 83 -1.79 -8.76 -5.26
CA HIS A 83 -2.41 -7.88 -4.27
C HIS A 83 -3.12 -8.71 -3.20
N TYR A 84 -2.44 -8.84 -2.06
CA TYR A 84 -2.98 -9.48 -0.86
C TYR A 84 -3.85 -8.50 -0.07
N MET A 85 -4.86 -9.04 0.64
CA MET A 85 -5.73 -8.29 1.54
C MET A 85 -5.60 -8.74 3.00
N ASP A 86 -4.73 -9.70 3.28
CA ASP A 86 -4.66 -10.40 4.57
C ASP A 86 -4.20 -9.55 5.75
N VAL A 87 -3.61 -8.38 5.54
CA VAL A 87 -3.33 -7.40 6.61
C VAL A 87 -4.30 -6.22 6.61
N HIS A 88 -5.37 -6.29 5.84
CA HIS A 88 -6.44 -5.30 5.85
C HIS A 88 -7.57 -5.77 6.77
N HIS A 89 -8.13 -4.85 7.57
CA HIS A 89 -9.27 -5.22 8.42
C HIS A 89 -10.46 -5.81 7.62
N PRO A 90 -11.26 -6.70 8.21
CA PRO A 90 -11.18 -7.25 9.57
C PRO A 90 -9.99 -8.19 9.73
N TYR A 91 -9.25 -8.07 10.85
CA TYR A 91 -8.10 -8.94 11.09
C TYR A 91 -8.57 -10.31 11.55
N GLU A 92 -8.35 -11.32 10.74
CA GLU A 92 -8.89 -12.69 10.90
C GLU A 92 -7.90 -13.74 10.44
N ALA A 93 -6.66 -13.68 10.96
CA ALA A 93 -5.65 -14.68 10.66
C ALA A 93 -6.13 -16.11 11.01
N PRO A 94 -5.65 -17.15 10.28
CA PRO A 94 -5.92 -18.53 10.65
C PRO A 94 -5.58 -18.81 12.12
N GLU A 95 -6.37 -19.64 12.80
CA GLU A 95 -6.27 -19.86 14.23
C GLU A 95 -4.85 -20.29 14.69
N GLU A 96 -4.12 -21.00 13.86
CA GLU A 96 -2.74 -21.39 14.18
C GLU A 96 -1.80 -20.17 14.31
N TYR A 97 -2.06 -19.07 13.61
CA TYR A 97 -1.34 -17.80 13.73
C TYR A 97 -1.92 -16.97 14.88
N ALA A 98 -3.23 -16.82 14.92
CA ALA A 98 -3.89 -16.08 15.99
C ALA A 98 -3.51 -16.60 17.38
N ALA A 99 -3.41 -17.93 17.56
CA ALA A 99 -3.01 -18.55 18.83
C ALA A 99 -1.57 -18.22 19.25
N ARG A 100 -0.65 -17.93 18.31
CA ARG A 100 0.75 -17.57 18.60
C ARG A 100 0.89 -16.18 19.23
N PHE A 101 -0.02 -15.27 18.90
CA PHE A 101 0.03 -13.86 19.33
C PHE A 101 -0.96 -13.55 20.44
N ARG A 102 -1.98 -14.36 20.67
CA ARG A 102 -3.04 -14.14 21.63
C ARG A 102 -2.52 -14.01 23.06
N ARG A 103 -2.62 -12.79 23.64
CA ARG A 103 -2.20 -12.45 25.00
C ARG A 103 -3.38 -12.28 25.97
N GLY A 104 -4.61 -12.18 25.46
CA GLY A 104 -5.81 -11.88 26.24
C GLY A 104 -6.93 -12.91 26.08
N SER A 105 -8.16 -12.51 26.44
CA SER A 105 -9.37 -13.32 26.30
C SER A 105 -9.68 -13.71 24.86
N THR A 106 -10.26 -14.89 24.66
CA THR A 106 -10.73 -15.38 23.37
C THR A 106 -12.12 -14.86 22.98
N GLU A 107 -12.80 -14.16 23.89
CA GLU A 107 -14.20 -13.70 23.71
C GLU A 107 -14.31 -12.27 23.17
N LEU A 108 -13.24 -11.75 22.58
CA LEU A 108 -13.28 -10.40 22.02
C LEU A 108 -13.98 -10.38 20.65
N PRO A 109 -14.72 -9.31 20.34
CA PRO A 109 -15.49 -9.23 19.11
C PRO A 109 -14.56 -9.17 17.91
N ARG A 110 -15.04 -9.67 16.77
CA ARG A 110 -14.41 -9.53 15.46
C ARG A 110 -14.10 -8.06 15.17
N THR A 111 -12.91 -7.77 14.65
CA THR A 111 -12.45 -6.41 14.30
C THR A 111 -13.09 -5.89 13.01
N ASP A 112 -14.39 -6.09 12.84
CA ASP A 112 -15.13 -5.66 11.67
C ASP A 112 -15.45 -4.14 11.69
N HIS A 113 -16.03 -3.66 10.60
CA HIS A 113 -16.39 -2.25 10.45
C HIS A 113 -17.32 -1.73 11.57
N LEU A 114 -18.26 -2.54 12.06
CA LEU A 114 -19.16 -2.14 13.13
C LEU A 114 -18.41 -2.02 14.46
N TRP A 115 -17.46 -2.91 14.73
CA TRP A 115 -16.60 -2.83 15.89
C TRP A 115 -15.71 -1.58 15.82
N MET A 116 -15.08 -1.31 14.68
CA MET A 116 -14.26 -0.12 14.48
C MET A 116 -15.05 1.19 14.63
N LYS A 117 -16.32 1.21 14.19
CA LYS A 117 -17.20 2.36 14.42
C LYS A 117 -17.44 2.57 15.92
N ARG A 118 -17.73 1.52 16.67
CA ARG A 118 -17.89 1.61 18.14
C ARG A 118 -16.61 2.09 18.83
N VAL A 119 -15.45 1.60 18.41
CA VAL A 119 -14.16 2.07 18.94
C VAL A 119 -13.98 3.57 18.78
N ARG A 120 -14.36 4.13 17.65
CA ARG A 120 -14.28 5.59 17.41
C ARG A 120 -15.25 6.39 18.29
N GLU A 121 -16.38 5.80 18.68
CA GLU A 121 -17.40 6.46 19.51
C GLU A 121 -17.15 6.26 21.01
N GLU A 122 -16.68 5.11 21.44
CA GLU A 122 -16.61 4.68 22.84
C GLU A 122 -15.16 4.53 23.37
N GLY A 123 -14.17 4.48 22.45
CA GLY A 123 -12.77 4.19 22.78
C GLY A 123 -12.49 2.70 22.91
N LEU A 124 -11.23 2.37 23.27
CA LEU A 124 -10.76 1.01 23.51
C LEU A 124 -10.41 0.78 24.97
N THR A 125 -10.78 -0.37 25.50
CA THR A 125 -10.17 -0.89 26.73
C THR A 125 -8.75 -1.42 26.43
N SER A 126 -7.91 -1.53 27.46
CA SER A 126 -6.56 -2.11 27.30
C SER A 126 -6.58 -3.54 26.75
N GLU A 127 -7.60 -4.33 27.10
CA GLU A 127 -7.77 -5.70 26.60
C GLU A 127 -8.13 -5.71 25.11
N GLN A 128 -9.03 -4.82 24.69
CA GLN A 128 -9.40 -4.65 23.27
C GLN A 128 -8.23 -4.16 22.42
N LEU A 129 -7.43 -3.24 22.95
CA LEU A 129 -6.22 -2.78 22.28
C LEU A 129 -5.21 -3.92 22.13
N THR A 130 -5.00 -4.71 23.18
CA THR A 130 -4.12 -5.90 23.11
C THR A 130 -4.60 -6.86 22.04
N HIS A 131 -5.90 -7.15 22.00
CA HIS A 131 -6.48 -8.02 20.98
C HIS A 131 -6.31 -7.48 19.55
N LEU A 132 -6.55 -6.18 19.35
CA LEU A 132 -6.37 -5.52 18.04
C LEU A 132 -4.94 -5.73 17.51
N VAL A 133 -3.94 -5.47 18.37
CA VAL A 133 -2.52 -5.65 18.03
C VAL A 133 -2.19 -7.13 17.79
N ASP A 134 -2.68 -8.03 18.64
CA ASP A 134 -2.46 -9.48 18.51
C ASP A 134 -2.98 -10.01 17.17
N MET A 135 -4.16 -9.56 16.74
CA MET A 135 -4.75 -9.98 15.47
C MET A 135 -4.00 -9.41 14.27
N TYR A 136 -3.59 -8.15 14.32
CA TYR A 136 -2.80 -7.53 13.27
C TYR A 136 -1.43 -8.21 13.11
N ASP A 137 -0.73 -8.50 14.21
CA ASP A 137 0.54 -9.22 14.21
C ASP A 137 0.39 -10.65 13.65
N ALA A 138 -0.73 -11.32 13.95
CA ALA A 138 -1.04 -12.64 13.43
C ALA A 138 -1.25 -12.64 11.90
N GLU A 139 -1.95 -11.62 11.37
CA GLU A 139 -2.12 -11.42 9.92
C GLU A 139 -0.78 -11.19 9.21
N ILE A 140 0.09 -10.35 9.79
CA ILE A 140 1.43 -10.12 9.23
C ILE A 140 2.21 -11.44 9.18
N ALA A 141 2.18 -12.24 10.27
CA ALA A 141 2.90 -13.52 10.31
C ALA A 141 2.34 -14.53 9.30
N TYR A 142 1.03 -14.57 9.11
CA TYR A 142 0.40 -15.43 8.11
C TYR A 142 0.82 -14.99 6.69
N LEU A 143 0.71 -13.70 6.37
CA LEU A 143 1.08 -13.21 5.06
C LEU A 143 2.57 -13.39 4.75
N ASP A 144 3.46 -13.19 5.73
CA ASP A 144 4.90 -13.42 5.58
C ASP A 144 5.19 -14.87 5.22
N ASP A 145 4.57 -15.84 5.91
CA ASP A 145 4.67 -17.26 5.60
C ASP A 145 4.13 -17.58 4.19
N GLN A 146 3.01 -16.98 3.77
CA GLN A 146 2.45 -17.18 2.42
C GLN A 146 3.35 -16.61 1.31
N ILE A 147 3.94 -15.45 1.52
CA ILE A 147 4.96 -14.88 0.60
C ILE A 147 6.18 -15.82 0.56
N GLY A 148 6.62 -16.32 1.71
CA GLY A 148 7.71 -17.29 1.81
C GLY A 148 7.43 -18.58 1.01
N LEU A 149 6.22 -19.12 1.10
CA LEU A 149 5.78 -20.31 0.35
C LEU A 149 5.78 -20.05 -1.16
N LEU A 150 5.24 -18.92 -1.62
CA LEU A 150 5.25 -18.54 -3.04
C LEU A 150 6.69 -18.44 -3.56
N LEU A 151 7.56 -17.70 -2.87
CA LEU A 151 8.96 -17.54 -3.25
C LEU A 151 9.74 -18.85 -3.20
N GLY A 152 9.42 -19.74 -2.25
CA GLY A 152 9.97 -21.09 -2.15
C GLY A 152 9.61 -21.96 -3.36
N GLU A 153 8.37 -21.91 -3.81
CA GLU A 153 7.90 -22.64 -4.99
C GLU A 153 8.54 -22.10 -6.28
N LEU A 154 8.66 -20.77 -6.41
CA LEU A 154 9.40 -20.15 -7.52
C LEU A 154 10.89 -20.55 -7.53
N ALA A 155 11.48 -20.73 -6.37
CA ALA A 155 12.85 -21.22 -6.27
C ALA A 155 12.96 -22.68 -6.69
N ARG A 156 12.04 -23.53 -6.26
CA ARG A 156 11.98 -24.96 -6.58
C ARG A 156 11.83 -25.22 -8.09
N THR A 157 11.05 -24.38 -8.76
CA THR A 157 10.84 -24.45 -10.22
C THR A 157 11.95 -23.75 -11.02
N GLY A 158 12.93 -23.12 -10.36
CA GLY A 158 14.04 -22.42 -10.98
C GLY A 158 13.73 -20.98 -11.46
N MET A 159 12.51 -20.53 -11.31
CA MET A 159 12.07 -19.20 -11.76
C MET A 159 12.68 -18.05 -10.94
N ARG A 160 13.16 -18.32 -9.73
CA ARG A 160 13.73 -17.31 -8.83
C ARG A 160 15.14 -16.82 -9.21
N LYS A 161 15.85 -17.52 -10.08
CA LYS A 161 17.27 -17.23 -10.36
C LYS A 161 17.52 -15.82 -10.90
N ASP A 162 16.60 -15.30 -11.71
CA ASP A 162 16.67 -13.95 -12.30
C ASP A 162 15.33 -13.20 -12.08
N LEU A 163 14.80 -13.27 -10.87
CA LEU A 163 13.54 -12.64 -10.48
C LEU A 163 13.79 -11.40 -9.64
N LEU A 164 13.29 -10.26 -10.10
CA LEU A 164 13.10 -9.09 -9.28
C LEU A 164 11.83 -9.24 -8.45
N VAL A 165 11.96 -9.22 -7.15
CA VAL A 165 10.84 -9.18 -6.18
C VAL A 165 10.76 -7.80 -5.58
N VAL A 166 9.57 -7.20 -5.62
CA VAL A 166 9.26 -5.96 -4.91
C VAL A 166 8.12 -6.24 -3.95
N VAL A 167 8.33 -5.97 -2.66
CA VAL A 167 7.27 -6.03 -1.65
C VAL A 167 7.02 -4.61 -1.15
N ALA A 168 5.78 -4.17 -1.20
CA ALA A 168 5.37 -2.84 -0.77
C ALA A 168 3.97 -2.88 -0.16
N SER A 169 3.67 -1.91 0.71
CA SER A 169 2.31 -1.58 1.13
C SER A 169 1.94 -0.20 0.63
N ASP A 170 0.67 0.04 0.35
CA ASP A 170 0.13 1.35 -0.04
C ASP A 170 -0.07 2.27 1.18
N HIS A 171 -0.43 1.71 2.33
CA HIS A 171 -0.57 2.40 3.61
C HIS A 171 -0.35 1.40 4.77
N GLY A 172 -0.30 1.92 5.99
CA GLY A 172 -0.41 1.17 7.23
C GLY A 172 -1.80 1.31 7.85
N ASP A 173 -1.94 0.84 9.09
CA ASP A 173 -3.16 1.00 9.90
C ASP A 173 -2.83 1.63 11.25
N GLU A 174 -3.69 2.53 11.72
CA GLU A 174 -3.66 3.07 13.07
C GLU A 174 -4.25 2.04 14.03
N LEU A 175 -3.47 1.67 15.04
CA LEU A 175 -3.86 0.74 16.10
C LEU A 175 -4.06 1.49 17.42
N TYR A 176 -4.74 2.62 17.35
CA TYR A 176 -5.09 3.50 18.47
C TYR A 176 -3.97 4.43 18.98
N GLU A 177 -2.88 4.60 18.23
CA GLU A 177 -1.76 5.49 18.60
C GLU A 177 -2.19 6.95 18.78
N HIS A 178 -3.16 7.41 17.99
CA HIS A 178 -3.76 8.75 18.08
C HIS A 178 -5.26 8.71 18.35
N GLY A 179 -5.76 7.59 18.94
CA GLY A 179 -7.15 7.40 19.32
C GLY A 179 -8.07 6.98 18.18
N GLY A 180 -7.53 6.70 17.00
CA GLY A 180 -8.23 6.12 15.86
C GLY A 180 -7.88 4.64 15.65
N VAL A 181 -8.59 3.99 14.73
CA VAL A 181 -8.32 2.63 14.28
C VAL A 181 -8.49 2.53 12.77
N SER A 182 -7.71 1.62 12.13
CA SER A 182 -7.72 1.44 10.68
C SER A 182 -7.11 2.66 9.94
N HIS A 183 -7.51 2.92 8.70
CA HIS A 183 -6.91 3.92 7.82
C HIS A 183 -7.93 4.88 7.19
N GLY A 184 -7.45 5.81 6.34
CA GLY A 184 -8.30 6.70 5.55
C GLY A 184 -8.78 7.95 6.29
N HIS A 185 -8.22 8.29 7.47
CA HIS A 185 -8.64 9.42 8.28
C HIS A 185 -7.50 10.35 8.72
N THR A 186 -6.28 9.84 8.84
CA THR A 186 -5.08 10.61 9.23
C THR A 186 -3.91 10.37 8.26
N LEU A 187 -2.79 11.07 8.47
CA LEU A 187 -1.52 10.90 7.74
C LEU A 187 -0.32 10.80 8.70
N TYR A 188 -0.51 10.23 9.87
CA TYR A 188 0.57 9.95 10.80
C TYR A 188 1.51 8.84 10.29
N GLU A 189 2.67 8.66 10.93
CA GLU A 189 3.69 7.70 10.47
C GLU A 189 3.20 6.25 10.45
N GLU A 190 2.32 5.84 11.37
CA GLU A 190 1.70 4.51 11.37
C GLU A 190 0.91 4.21 10.10
N LEU A 191 0.45 5.25 9.39
CA LEU A 191 -0.26 5.12 8.11
C LEU A 191 0.64 5.35 6.89
N THR A 192 1.69 6.15 7.01
CA THR A 192 2.49 6.61 5.87
C THR A 192 3.87 5.95 5.78
N ARG A 193 4.36 5.34 6.86
CA ARG A 193 5.61 4.60 6.89
C ARG A 193 5.39 3.14 6.51
N CYS A 194 5.38 2.88 5.21
CA CYS A 194 5.12 1.57 4.64
C CYS A 194 6.42 0.78 4.38
N PRO A 195 6.38 -0.56 4.43
CA PRO A 195 7.49 -1.39 3.97
C PRO A 195 7.70 -1.22 2.47
N LEU A 196 8.99 -1.20 2.05
CA LEU A 196 9.39 -1.28 0.66
C LEU A 196 10.67 -2.10 0.56
N VAL A 197 10.59 -3.24 -0.11
CA VAL A 197 11.70 -4.18 -0.27
C VAL A 197 11.95 -4.44 -1.75
N PHE A 198 13.23 -4.37 -2.15
CA PHE A 198 13.69 -4.81 -3.46
C PHE A 198 14.66 -5.97 -3.28
N ALA A 199 14.42 -7.08 -3.95
CA ALA A 199 15.30 -8.23 -3.94
C ALA A 199 15.49 -8.78 -5.36
N TRP A 200 16.73 -8.76 -5.85
CA TRP A 200 17.11 -9.39 -7.11
C TRP A 200 18.49 -10.02 -6.95
N PRO A 201 18.59 -11.35 -6.90
CA PRO A 201 19.87 -12.02 -6.74
C PRO A 201 20.89 -11.55 -7.79
N ASN A 202 22.10 -11.23 -7.33
CA ASN A 202 23.22 -10.75 -8.15
C ASN A 202 23.06 -9.38 -8.85
N ARG A 203 21.91 -8.71 -8.74
CA ARG A 203 21.68 -7.39 -9.36
C ARG A 203 21.43 -6.29 -8.34
N VAL A 204 20.67 -6.58 -7.28
CA VAL A 204 20.47 -5.67 -6.16
C VAL A 204 21.36 -6.16 -5.01
N PRO A 205 22.29 -5.32 -4.50
CA PRO A 205 23.16 -5.72 -3.38
C PRO A 205 22.34 -6.05 -2.14
N ALA A 206 22.68 -7.14 -1.45
CA ALA A 206 22.08 -7.50 -0.17
C ALA A 206 22.64 -6.61 0.94
N ARG A 207 22.10 -5.42 1.11
CA ARG A 207 22.58 -4.44 2.10
C ARG A 207 21.81 -4.44 3.42
N GLY A 208 20.70 -5.18 3.51
CA GLY A 208 19.78 -5.05 4.63
C GLY A 208 18.96 -3.76 4.54
N VAL A 209 18.88 -3.00 5.63
CA VAL A 209 18.06 -1.77 5.69
C VAL A 209 18.80 -0.59 5.05
N VAL A 210 18.07 0.19 4.26
CA VAL A 210 18.50 1.48 3.70
C VAL A 210 17.74 2.58 4.45
N GLU A 211 18.47 3.36 5.26
CA GLU A 211 17.88 4.39 6.13
C GLU A 211 17.41 5.66 5.39
N CYS A 212 17.53 5.67 4.07
CA CYS A 212 17.14 6.80 3.25
C CYS A 212 15.63 6.82 3.01
N ARG A 213 15.04 8.00 3.06
CA ARG A 213 13.61 8.17 2.76
C ARG A 213 13.33 8.01 1.28
N VAL A 214 12.32 7.19 0.98
CA VAL A 214 11.82 6.89 -0.36
C VAL A 214 10.30 6.95 -0.34
N ALA A 215 9.66 6.87 -1.51
CA ALA A 215 8.21 6.87 -1.62
C ALA A 215 7.74 5.82 -2.64
N ASN A 216 6.50 5.36 -2.53
CA ASN A 216 5.93 4.35 -3.44
C ASN A 216 5.94 4.78 -4.92
N VAL A 217 5.91 6.08 -5.20
CA VAL A 217 6.06 6.62 -6.56
C VAL A 217 7.42 6.30 -7.20
N ASP A 218 8.43 5.93 -6.39
CA ASP A 218 9.76 5.55 -6.84
C ASP A 218 9.83 4.09 -7.34
N ILE A 219 8.82 3.27 -7.07
CA ILE A 219 8.79 1.86 -7.49
C ILE A 219 8.86 1.73 -9.01
N VAL A 220 7.97 2.42 -9.72
CA VAL A 220 7.88 2.32 -11.19
C VAL A 220 9.19 2.72 -11.87
N PRO A 221 9.76 3.92 -11.65
CA PRO A 221 11.04 4.28 -12.29
C PRO A 221 12.20 3.36 -11.88
N THR A 222 12.20 2.81 -10.65
CA THR A 222 13.23 1.87 -10.20
C THR A 222 13.12 0.52 -10.93
N VAL A 223 11.91 -0.03 -11.07
CA VAL A 223 11.69 -1.28 -11.80
C VAL A 223 12.10 -1.12 -13.25
N LEU A 224 11.67 -0.05 -13.93
CA LEU A 224 12.01 0.22 -15.32
C LEU A 224 13.53 0.32 -15.51
N ASP A 225 14.22 1.07 -14.68
CA ASP A 225 15.68 1.24 -14.74
C ASP A 225 16.42 -0.08 -14.50
N LEU A 226 15.98 -0.89 -13.50
CA LEU A 226 16.55 -2.22 -13.21
C LEU A 226 16.42 -3.20 -14.39
N VAL A 227 15.33 -3.12 -15.15
CA VAL A 227 15.09 -4.00 -16.30
C VAL A 227 15.56 -3.40 -17.64
N GLY A 228 16.13 -2.19 -17.63
CA GLY A 228 16.70 -1.51 -18.80
C GLY A 228 15.64 -0.92 -19.73
N VAL A 229 14.54 -0.44 -19.20
CA VAL A 229 13.45 0.25 -19.92
C VAL A 229 13.48 1.73 -19.58
N ASP A 230 13.54 2.58 -20.60
CA ASP A 230 13.52 4.02 -20.40
C ASP A 230 12.16 4.45 -19.81
N PRO A 231 12.16 5.17 -18.69
CA PRO A 231 10.92 5.65 -18.10
C PRO A 231 10.29 6.74 -18.97
N PRO A 232 8.95 6.77 -19.11
CA PRO A 232 8.28 7.86 -19.81
C PRO A 232 8.48 9.19 -19.09
N GLU A 233 8.43 10.29 -19.83
CA GLU A 233 8.45 11.62 -19.25
C GLU A 233 7.26 11.85 -18.31
N GLY A 234 7.47 12.61 -17.22
CA GLY A 234 6.42 13.01 -16.30
C GLY A 234 6.16 12.06 -15.14
N LEU A 235 6.96 11.01 -14.93
CA LEU A 235 6.91 10.25 -13.69
C LEU A 235 7.31 11.12 -12.50
N SER A 236 6.50 11.06 -11.42
CA SER A 236 6.75 11.85 -10.20
C SER A 236 7.88 11.25 -9.33
N GLY A 237 8.14 9.95 -9.46
CA GLY A 237 9.19 9.24 -8.73
C GLY A 237 10.55 9.32 -9.41
N ALA A 238 11.58 8.81 -8.74
CA ALA A 238 12.93 8.66 -9.28
C ALA A 238 13.48 7.27 -8.94
N THR A 239 14.43 6.78 -9.74
CA THR A 239 15.07 5.48 -9.49
C THR A 239 15.77 5.43 -8.13
N LEU A 240 15.64 4.30 -7.46
CA LEU A 240 16.29 3.99 -6.18
C LEU A 240 17.63 3.26 -6.36
N ILE A 241 18.10 3.01 -7.57
CA ILE A 241 19.36 2.31 -7.82
C ILE A 241 20.55 2.95 -7.06
N PRO A 242 20.70 4.30 -7.02
CA PRO A 242 21.79 4.92 -6.23
C PRO A 242 21.73 4.57 -4.74
N TYR A 243 20.53 4.36 -4.20
CA TYR A 243 20.33 4.02 -2.79
C TYR A 243 20.82 2.59 -2.46
N PHE A 244 20.74 1.68 -3.43
CA PHE A 244 21.26 0.32 -3.28
C PHE A 244 22.78 0.28 -3.13
N THR A 245 23.50 1.30 -3.61
CA THR A 245 24.95 1.44 -3.50
C THR A 245 25.38 2.38 -2.37
N GLY A 246 24.42 2.99 -1.64
CA GLY A 246 24.65 3.83 -0.46
C GLY A 246 24.64 5.32 -0.71
N GLU A 247 24.30 5.76 -1.92
CA GLU A 247 24.02 7.16 -2.16
C GLU A 247 22.63 7.50 -1.61
N CYS A 248 22.57 8.34 -0.59
CA CYS A 248 21.30 8.83 -0.05
C CYS A 248 21.05 10.25 -0.56
N ARG A 249 20.00 10.44 -1.34
CA ARG A 249 19.58 11.76 -1.79
C ARG A 249 18.32 12.16 -1.06
N GLU A 250 18.45 13.14 -0.18
CA GLU A 250 17.30 13.64 0.55
C GLU A 250 16.30 14.31 -0.39
N ARG A 251 15.08 13.79 -0.43
CA ARG A 251 13.95 14.33 -1.19
C ARG A 251 12.72 14.46 -0.29
N PRO A 252 11.84 15.45 -0.54
CA PRO A 252 10.55 15.48 0.11
C PRO A 252 9.72 14.25 -0.30
N ALA A 253 9.04 13.62 0.65
CA ALA A 253 8.01 12.63 0.42
C ALA A 253 6.64 13.26 0.69
N TYR A 254 5.66 12.96 -0.15
CA TYR A 254 4.31 13.52 -0.06
C TYR A 254 3.29 12.41 0.13
N SER A 255 2.26 12.70 0.92
CA SER A 255 1.12 11.81 1.14
C SER A 255 -0.17 12.61 1.05
N GLU A 256 -1.24 12.00 0.51
CA GLU A 256 -2.54 12.64 0.32
C GLU A 256 -3.66 11.72 0.82
N MET A 257 -4.48 12.23 1.75
CA MET A 257 -5.69 11.60 2.22
C MET A 257 -6.51 12.61 3.04
N LYS A 258 -7.66 13.04 2.54
CA LYS A 258 -8.47 14.09 3.20
C LYS A 258 -7.70 15.34 3.65
N GLY A 259 -6.45 15.44 3.28
CA GLY A 259 -5.44 16.45 3.58
C GLY A 259 -4.14 16.07 2.90
N ASN A 260 -3.08 16.83 3.14
CA ASN A 260 -1.79 16.64 2.50
C ASN A 260 -0.68 16.66 3.53
N ALA A 261 0.27 15.76 3.40
CA ALA A 261 1.48 15.79 4.21
C ALA A 261 2.72 15.88 3.34
N VAL A 262 3.74 16.55 3.87
CA VAL A 262 5.10 16.52 3.34
C VAL A 262 6.08 16.18 4.46
N ARG A 263 6.97 15.26 4.19
CA ARG A 263 8.09 14.91 5.05
C ARG A 263 9.40 15.28 4.37
N LYS A 264 10.24 16.08 5.06
CA LYS A 264 11.59 16.45 4.62
C LYS A 264 12.53 16.51 5.80
N GLY A 265 13.65 15.76 5.74
CA GLY A 265 14.54 15.60 6.88
C GLY A 265 13.79 15.04 8.08
N ARG A 266 14.04 15.63 9.24
CA ARG A 266 13.37 15.28 10.49
C ARG A 266 11.91 15.80 10.58
N TRP A 267 11.53 16.74 9.71
CA TRP A 267 10.27 17.46 9.81
C TRP A 267 9.16 16.81 8.99
N LYS A 268 7.94 16.79 9.55
CA LYS A 268 6.72 16.42 8.86
C LYS A 268 5.65 17.47 9.10
N LEU A 269 5.09 17.99 8.01
CA LEU A 269 3.91 18.85 8.01
C LEU A 269 2.71 18.06 7.51
N TRP A 270 1.61 18.14 8.23
CA TRP A 270 0.31 17.63 7.78
C TRP A 270 -0.73 18.76 7.84
N GLU A 271 -1.37 19.02 6.71
CA GLU A 271 -2.44 19.99 6.55
C GLU A 271 -3.75 19.32 6.14
N GLN A 272 -4.82 19.70 6.80
CA GLN A 272 -6.18 19.25 6.53
C GLN A 272 -7.08 20.48 6.32
N PRO A 273 -8.03 20.46 5.35
CA PRO A 273 -8.97 21.55 5.16
C PRO A 273 -9.71 21.88 6.47
N ARG A 274 -9.75 23.14 6.84
CA ARG A 274 -10.45 23.66 8.03
C ARG A 274 -9.90 23.20 9.38
N SER A 275 -8.71 22.61 9.41
CA SER A 275 -8.02 22.24 10.64
C SER A 275 -6.71 23.02 10.76
N PRO A 276 -6.21 23.28 11.97
CA PRO A 276 -4.87 23.84 12.15
C PRO A 276 -3.79 22.92 11.54
N SER A 277 -2.71 23.53 11.04
CA SER A 277 -1.54 22.79 10.58
C SER A 277 -0.93 21.98 11.73
N ARG A 278 -0.40 20.79 11.43
CA ARG A 278 0.34 19.96 12.36
C ARG A 278 1.76 19.78 11.88
N LEU A 279 2.71 20.23 12.68
CA LEU A 279 4.15 20.13 12.40
C LEU A 279 4.82 19.28 13.46
N PHE A 280 5.56 18.29 13.04
CA PHE A 280 6.24 17.34 13.91
C PHE A 280 7.74 17.25 13.61
N ASP A 281 8.53 17.04 14.66
CA ASP A 281 9.95 16.69 14.59
C ASP A 281 10.11 15.20 14.86
N LEU A 282 10.19 14.39 13.82
CA LEU A 282 10.20 12.93 13.94
C LEU A 282 11.50 12.32 14.48
N GLU A 283 12.55 13.10 14.69
CA GLU A 283 13.74 12.65 15.42
C GLU A 283 13.55 12.80 16.94
N ALA A 284 12.91 13.89 17.37
CA ALA A 284 12.65 14.14 18.78
C ALA A 284 11.34 13.50 19.25
N ASP A 285 10.34 13.41 18.37
CA ASP A 285 9.00 12.89 18.63
C ASP A 285 8.56 11.96 17.47
N PRO A 286 9.07 10.74 17.40
CA PRO A 286 8.74 9.79 16.33
C PRO A 286 7.29 9.31 16.36
N THR A 287 6.56 9.58 17.43
CA THR A 287 5.15 9.23 17.63
C THR A 287 4.20 10.40 17.42
N GLU A 288 4.68 11.55 16.94
CA GLU A 288 3.87 12.71 16.51
C GLU A 288 2.87 13.22 17.56
N GLN A 289 3.26 13.23 18.84
CA GLN A 289 2.41 13.66 19.96
C GLN A 289 2.43 15.18 20.17
N THR A 290 3.48 15.87 19.72
CA THR A 290 3.71 17.30 20.00
C THR A 290 3.66 18.12 18.73
N ASN A 291 2.58 18.90 18.56
CA ASN A 291 2.45 19.83 17.43
C ASN A 291 3.32 21.07 17.63
N LEU A 292 4.29 21.30 16.76
CA LEU A 292 5.25 22.41 16.80
C LEU A 292 4.90 23.57 15.85
N ALA A 293 3.71 23.57 15.23
CA ALA A 293 3.34 24.56 14.21
C ALA A 293 3.40 26.03 14.71
N GLU A 294 3.11 26.26 15.99
CA GLU A 294 3.13 27.60 16.59
C GLU A 294 4.55 28.03 17.05
N VAL A 295 5.42 27.06 17.37
CA VAL A 295 6.77 27.35 17.90
C VAL A 295 7.87 27.31 16.83
N GLU A 296 7.58 26.72 15.66
CA GLU A 296 8.50 26.57 14.53
C GLU A 296 7.92 27.23 13.24
N PRO A 297 7.59 28.53 13.23
CA PRO A 297 6.88 29.15 12.12
C PRO A 297 7.68 29.21 10.81
N ASP A 298 9.00 29.28 10.86
CA ASP A 298 9.84 29.31 9.66
C ASP A 298 9.93 27.93 9.00
N THR A 299 10.05 26.88 9.80
CA THR A 299 9.99 25.49 9.35
C THR A 299 8.63 25.19 8.74
N LEU A 300 7.53 25.56 9.42
CA LEU A 300 6.17 25.44 8.92
C LEU A 300 6.03 26.09 7.54
N ARG A 301 6.45 27.35 7.39
CA ARG A 301 6.38 28.09 6.12
C ARG A 301 7.18 27.41 5.01
N SER A 302 8.36 26.92 5.33
CA SER A 302 9.21 26.22 4.36
C SER A 302 8.53 24.96 3.80
N LEU A 303 7.88 24.17 4.65
CA LEU A 303 7.17 22.95 4.24
C LEU A 303 5.86 23.26 3.52
N GLN A 304 5.16 24.32 3.89
CA GLN A 304 3.98 24.81 3.16
C GLN A 304 4.31 25.23 1.72
N LEU A 305 5.47 25.85 1.50
CA LEU A 305 5.95 26.14 0.16
C LEU A 305 6.21 24.87 -0.66
N LEU A 306 6.73 23.81 -0.04
CA LEU A 306 6.90 22.50 -0.71
C LEU A 306 5.57 21.89 -1.10
N LEU A 307 4.57 21.86 -0.21
CA LEU A 307 3.21 21.39 -0.53
C LEU A 307 2.60 22.21 -1.67
N THR A 308 2.75 23.52 -1.63
CA THR A 308 2.24 24.41 -2.68
C THR A 308 2.90 24.13 -4.02
N ALA A 309 4.22 23.92 -4.05
CA ALA A 309 4.96 23.62 -5.27
C ALA A 309 4.57 22.23 -5.82
N TRP A 310 4.40 21.26 -4.94
CA TRP A 310 3.96 19.91 -5.31
C TRP A 310 2.57 19.94 -5.96
N HIS A 311 1.59 20.62 -5.36
CA HIS A 311 0.25 20.77 -5.95
C HIS A 311 0.25 21.45 -7.33
N ARG A 312 1.15 22.40 -7.55
CA ARG A 312 1.29 23.06 -8.87
C ARG A 312 1.90 22.14 -9.93
N GLY A 313 2.71 21.15 -9.51
CA GLY A 313 3.33 20.16 -10.38
C GLY A 313 2.46 18.94 -10.68
N LEU A 314 1.35 18.74 -9.95
CA LEU A 314 0.44 17.64 -10.20
C LEU A 314 -0.33 17.87 -11.50
N VAL A 315 -0.40 16.81 -12.32
CA VAL A 315 -1.35 16.77 -13.43
C VAL A 315 -2.76 16.74 -12.82
N PRO A 316 -3.66 17.67 -13.19
CA PRO A 316 -5.00 17.66 -12.63
C PRO A 316 -5.69 16.31 -12.94
N PRO A 317 -6.42 15.73 -11.96
CA PRO A 317 -7.13 14.49 -12.19
C PRO A 317 -8.08 14.65 -13.39
N PRO A 318 -8.34 13.57 -14.15
CA PRO A 318 -9.28 13.62 -15.26
C PRO A 318 -10.63 14.15 -14.77
N LYS A 319 -11.26 14.99 -15.58
CA LYS A 319 -12.58 15.54 -15.24
C LYS A 319 -13.54 14.42 -14.93
N ARG A 320 -14.21 14.54 -13.79
CA ARG A 320 -15.23 13.59 -13.34
C ARG A 320 -16.22 13.35 -14.48
N PRO A 321 -16.55 12.09 -14.82
CA PRO A 321 -17.62 11.84 -15.78
C PRO A 321 -18.94 12.47 -15.27
N PRO A 322 -19.81 12.93 -16.18
CA PRO A 322 -21.07 13.53 -15.77
C PRO A 322 -21.89 12.54 -14.91
N PRO A 323 -22.74 13.06 -13.98
CA PRO A 323 -23.62 12.21 -13.20
C PRO A 323 -24.44 11.30 -14.11
N GLY A 324 -24.42 9.98 -13.86
CA GLY A 324 -25.10 8.97 -14.68
C GLY A 324 -24.17 8.19 -15.62
N ALA A 325 -22.90 8.58 -15.80
CA ALA A 325 -21.91 7.83 -16.58
C ALA A 325 -21.07 6.86 -15.71
N ALA A 326 -21.25 6.85 -14.39
CA ALA A 326 -20.60 5.88 -13.52
C ALA A 326 -21.29 4.50 -13.71
N PRO A 327 -20.53 3.43 -13.96
CA PRO A 327 -21.09 2.08 -13.98
C PRO A 327 -21.74 1.80 -12.62
N THR A 328 -22.92 1.16 -12.66
CA THR A 328 -23.57 0.68 -11.44
C THR A 328 -22.75 -0.47 -10.86
N LEU A 329 -22.41 -0.35 -9.59
CA LEU A 329 -21.81 -1.45 -8.83
C LEU A 329 -22.84 -2.59 -8.75
N ASP A 330 -22.40 -3.83 -8.96
CA ASP A 330 -23.26 -4.98 -8.65
C ASP A 330 -23.40 -5.14 -7.12
N SER A 331 -24.43 -5.86 -6.69
CA SER A 331 -24.75 -6.00 -5.26
C SER A 331 -23.62 -6.65 -4.45
N ALA A 332 -22.89 -7.61 -5.02
CA ALA A 332 -21.81 -8.29 -4.34
C ALA A 332 -20.63 -7.34 -4.07
N THR A 333 -20.29 -6.51 -5.06
CA THR A 333 -19.26 -5.46 -4.90
C THR A 333 -19.68 -4.41 -3.89
N VAL A 334 -20.96 -3.98 -3.88
CA VAL A 334 -21.49 -3.05 -2.87
C VAL A 334 -21.41 -3.64 -1.48
N ASP A 335 -21.79 -4.89 -1.29
CA ASP A 335 -21.75 -5.55 0.01
C ASP A 335 -20.31 -5.75 0.52
N MET A 336 -19.39 -6.10 -0.38
CA MET A 336 -17.99 -6.18 -0.05
C MET A 336 -17.41 -4.81 0.32
N MET A 337 -17.72 -3.74 -0.43
CA MET A 337 -17.29 -2.39 -0.11
C MET A 337 -17.84 -1.89 1.23
N ARG A 338 -19.06 -2.31 1.61
CA ARG A 338 -19.63 -2.05 2.95
C ARG A 338 -18.87 -2.81 4.01
N THR A 339 -18.62 -4.11 3.81
CA THR A 339 -17.87 -4.95 4.74
C THR A 339 -16.48 -4.38 5.02
N LEU A 340 -15.84 -3.85 3.99
CA LEU A 340 -14.50 -3.23 4.06
C LEU A 340 -14.55 -1.74 4.47
N GLY A 341 -15.72 -1.16 4.74
CA GLY A 341 -15.85 0.22 5.21
C GLY A 341 -15.60 1.32 4.17
N TYR A 342 -15.59 1.01 2.89
CA TYR A 342 -15.41 1.99 1.81
C TYR A 342 -16.68 2.79 1.50
N ILE A 343 -17.86 2.24 1.78
CA ILE A 343 -19.17 2.89 1.60
C ILE A 343 -20.08 2.59 2.79
N GLU A 344 -21.01 3.52 3.11
CA GLU A 344 -22.01 3.37 4.16
C GLU A 344 -23.19 2.46 3.76
#